data_9381b1e9df7ba1410b08af416c469e66
#
_entry.id   9381b1e9df7ba1410b08af416c469e66
#
_cell.length_a   1.000
_cell.length_b   1.000
_cell.length_c   1.000
_cell.angle_alpha   90.00
_cell.angle_beta   90.00
_cell.angle_gamma   90.00
#
_symmetry.space_group_name_H-M   'P 1'
#
loop_
_entity.id
_entity.type
_entity.pdbx_description
1 polymer ?
#
loop_
_entity_poly.entity_id
_entity_poly.type
_entity_poly.pdbx_seq_one_letter_code
_entity_poly.pdbx_strand_id
1 'polypeptide(L)'
;MSRLARYTILILVVVVGVHYTLSSIHDEYGRATAFSNIASKFRGGDNLPYDDESTPNSDTPRPNPNPKSQPGPRLANATFVMLARNSDLDGAVRAVRAVEDRFNTRHGYPYVFLNDVEFSSEFKRRMSVLTGFNAVFGVIPSDHWNQPDWVDEDKATEARKSLVAANVKYGGTLKVFYLAPSLAYSYRNMCRFNSGFFFKHPLLQKYRWYWRIEPNVQFHCNILNDPFLFLEENNKVYGFTITVYEIAASIRSLWGHVTDFIAQHPEHIAEDNSMGFLSGNRGRTYNTCHFWSNFEIADMDFWRGSAYTDFFEHLDKTGGFYYERWGDAPVHSIAASLFLRKDQIHFFEEIGYQHDDWSHCPLSEDLWIKGRCSCDQKNSFDYDGSSCKGRWDRFMNGS
;
A
#
# COMPACT_ATOMS: atom_id res chain seq x y z
N MET A 1 46.61 10.43 -18.97
CA MET A 1 46.00 9.17 -19.46
C MET A 1 46.44 8.96 -20.91
N SER A 2 46.99 7.78 -21.23
CA SER A 2 47.38 7.40 -22.58
C SER A 2 46.16 7.36 -23.53
N ARG A 3 46.38 7.55 -24.85
CA ARG A 3 45.29 7.43 -25.83
C ARG A 3 44.60 6.07 -25.75
N LEU A 4 45.34 5.00 -25.48
CA LEU A 4 44.83 3.65 -25.29
C LEU A 4 43.85 3.58 -24.10
N ALA A 5 44.18 4.16 -22.97
CA ALA A 5 43.31 4.17 -21.78
C ALA A 5 41.98 4.91 -22.04
N ARG A 6 42.00 5.99 -22.83
CA ARG A 6 40.76 6.71 -23.21
C ARG A 6 39.86 5.86 -24.12
N TYR A 7 40.41 5.16 -25.08
CA TYR A 7 39.67 4.26 -25.98
C TYR A 7 39.09 3.07 -25.19
N THR A 8 39.86 2.48 -24.26
CA THR A 8 39.38 1.38 -23.41
C THR A 8 38.18 1.81 -22.55
N ILE A 9 38.25 3.00 -21.94
CA ILE A 9 37.13 3.54 -21.15
C ILE A 9 35.90 3.81 -22.02
N LEU A 10 36.10 4.37 -23.21
CA LEU A 10 35.00 4.64 -24.16
C LEU A 10 34.30 3.34 -24.58
N ILE A 11 35.04 2.30 -24.90
CA ILE A 11 34.52 0.98 -25.26
C ILE A 11 33.75 0.39 -24.09
N LEU A 12 34.30 0.45 -22.87
CA LEU A 12 33.60 -0.03 -21.67
C LEU A 12 32.27 0.70 -21.43
N VAL A 13 32.25 2.02 -21.58
CA VAL A 13 31.01 2.81 -21.43
C VAL A 13 29.96 2.43 -22.48
N VAL A 14 30.41 2.22 -23.74
CA VAL A 14 29.49 1.79 -24.81
C VAL A 14 28.97 0.39 -24.55
N VAL A 15 29.82 -0.56 -24.16
CA VAL A 15 29.42 -1.95 -23.86
C VAL A 15 28.43 -2.00 -22.67
N VAL A 16 28.72 -1.25 -21.62
CA VAL A 16 27.81 -1.15 -20.45
C VAL A 16 26.48 -0.48 -20.84
N GLY A 17 26.53 0.56 -21.65
CA GLY A 17 25.33 1.24 -22.15
C GLY A 17 24.46 0.32 -23.03
N VAL A 18 25.06 -0.42 -23.95
CA VAL A 18 24.36 -1.39 -24.81
C VAL A 18 23.79 -2.53 -23.96
N HIS A 19 24.59 -3.07 -23.01
CA HIS A 19 24.11 -4.10 -22.09
C HIS A 19 22.91 -3.63 -21.28
N TYR A 20 22.98 -2.43 -20.71
CA TYR A 20 21.87 -1.86 -19.91
C TYR A 20 20.61 -1.65 -20.77
N THR A 21 20.78 -1.19 -22.00
CA THR A 21 19.67 -0.99 -22.95
C THR A 21 19.02 -2.32 -23.34
N LEU A 22 19.84 -3.32 -23.69
CA LEU A 22 19.36 -4.65 -24.05
C LEU A 22 18.67 -5.36 -22.86
N SER A 23 19.20 -5.20 -21.64
CA SER A 23 18.61 -5.77 -20.43
C SER A 23 17.27 -5.13 -20.05
N SER A 24 17.03 -3.89 -20.47
CA SER A 24 15.76 -3.18 -20.23
C SER A 24 14.72 -3.40 -21.31
N ILE A 25 15.11 -3.85 -22.51
CA ILE A 25 14.19 -4.07 -23.66
C ILE A 25 13.88 -5.55 -23.86
N HIS A 26 14.80 -6.45 -23.50
CA HIS A 26 14.68 -7.89 -23.67
C HIS A 26 14.81 -8.64 -22.35
N ASP A 27 13.69 -9.07 -21.77
CA ASP A 27 13.63 -9.79 -20.50
C ASP A 27 14.48 -11.06 -20.45
N GLU A 28 14.55 -11.81 -21.56
CA GLU A 28 15.38 -13.02 -21.67
C GLU A 28 16.88 -12.70 -21.62
N TYR A 29 17.31 -11.60 -22.28
CA TYR A 29 18.68 -11.16 -22.24
C TYR A 29 19.07 -10.66 -20.85
N GLY A 30 18.20 -9.91 -20.18
CA GLY A 30 18.39 -9.43 -18.81
C GLY A 30 18.55 -10.60 -17.82
N ARG A 31 17.71 -11.63 -17.95
CA ARG A 31 17.81 -12.85 -17.11
C ARG A 31 19.07 -13.65 -17.39
N ALA A 32 19.46 -13.81 -18.66
CA ALA A 32 20.65 -14.59 -19.03
C ALA A 32 21.96 -13.94 -18.58
N THR A 33 21.99 -12.61 -18.49
CA THR A 33 23.17 -11.81 -18.14
C THR A 33 23.16 -11.26 -16.71
N ALA A 34 22.15 -11.61 -15.89
CA ALA A 34 22.12 -11.27 -14.48
C ALA A 34 23.34 -11.85 -13.75
N PHE A 35 23.97 -11.03 -12.90
CA PHE A 35 25.21 -11.39 -12.20
C PHE A 35 25.08 -12.68 -11.38
N SER A 36 23.88 -12.95 -10.84
CA SER A 36 23.54 -14.20 -10.14
C SER A 36 23.66 -15.45 -11.03
N ASN A 37 23.24 -15.33 -12.31
CA ASN A 37 23.27 -16.44 -13.25
C ASN A 37 24.67 -16.67 -13.86
N ILE A 38 25.48 -15.62 -13.94
CA ILE A 38 26.89 -15.72 -14.34
C ILE A 38 27.70 -16.32 -13.19
N ALA A 39 27.48 -15.88 -11.94
CA ALA A 39 28.18 -16.40 -10.77
C ALA A 39 27.87 -17.89 -10.51
N SER A 40 26.66 -18.36 -10.81
CA SER A 40 26.31 -19.78 -10.69
C SER A 40 27.01 -20.68 -11.70
N LYS A 41 27.33 -20.18 -12.89
CA LYS A 41 28.09 -20.90 -13.93
C LYS A 41 29.60 -21.04 -13.59
N PHE A 42 30.13 -20.15 -12.76
CA PHE A 42 31.53 -20.19 -12.32
C PHE A 42 31.75 -20.95 -10.99
N ARG A 43 30.68 -21.30 -10.26
CA ARG A 43 30.73 -22.25 -9.16
C ARG A 43 30.48 -23.65 -9.71
N GLY A 44 31.49 -24.18 -10.36
CA GLY A 44 31.52 -25.58 -10.75
C GLY A 44 31.68 -26.49 -9.53
N GLY A 45 30.76 -27.40 -9.43
CA GLY A 45 30.93 -28.74 -8.93
C GLY A 45 31.34 -28.95 -7.48
N ASP A 46 30.36 -29.33 -6.67
CA ASP A 46 30.54 -30.44 -5.75
C ASP A 46 29.20 -31.18 -5.63
N ASN A 47 29.06 -32.23 -6.40
CA ASN A 47 28.02 -33.24 -6.25
C ASN A 47 28.37 -34.08 -5.04
N LEU A 48 27.68 -33.94 -3.94
CA LEU A 48 27.61 -34.91 -2.91
C LEU A 48 26.47 -35.90 -3.24
N PRO A 49 26.73 -37.21 -3.30
CA PRO A 49 25.67 -38.21 -3.49
C PRO A 49 24.81 -38.28 -2.24
N TYR A 50 23.51 -38.20 -2.44
CA TYR A 50 22.54 -38.55 -1.41
C TYR A 50 22.31 -40.05 -1.51
N ASP A 51 22.85 -40.81 -0.56
CA ASP A 51 22.58 -42.23 -0.41
C ASP A 51 21.17 -42.44 0.18
N ASP A 52 20.32 -43.06 -0.62
CA ASP A 52 19.02 -43.57 -0.25
C ASP A 52 19.22 -45.05 0.17
N GLU A 53 19.17 -45.31 1.47
CA GLU A 53 18.79 -46.62 2.04
C GLU A 53 18.88 -46.62 3.58
N SER A 54 17.73 -46.51 4.24
CA SER A 54 17.48 -47.23 5.49
C SER A 54 15.99 -47.26 5.81
N THR A 55 15.41 -48.44 5.62
CA THR A 55 14.11 -48.83 6.15
C THR A 55 14.08 -48.73 7.68
N PRO A 56 13.08 -48.13 8.28
CA PRO A 56 12.94 -48.10 9.74
C PRO A 56 12.23 -49.36 10.23
N ASN A 57 12.88 -50.01 11.17
CA ASN A 57 12.28 -51.02 12.04
C ASN A 57 11.15 -50.40 12.89
N SER A 58 10.02 -51.04 12.86
CA SER A 58 8.85 -50.77 13.66
C SER A 58 9.09 -51.10 15.14
N ASP A 59 9.11 -50.13 16.02
CA ASP A 59 8.60 -50.22 17.41
C ASP A 59 8.73 -48.87 18.12
N THR A 60 7.82 -47.95 17.77
CA THR A 60 7.50 -46.84 18.65
C THR A 60 5.98 -46.80 18.87
N PRO A 61 5.50 -46.60 20.12
CA PRO A 61 4.08 -46.57 20.41
C PRO A 61 3.40 -45.44 19.61
N ARG A 62 2.33 -45.79 18.87
CA ARG A 62 1.49 -44.81 18.17
C ARG A 62 0.99 -43.76 19.17
N PRO A 63 1.14 -42.47 18.91
CA PRO A 63 0.47 -41.45 19.72
C PRO A 63 -1.03 -41.67 19.63
N ASN A 64 -1.67 -41.62 20.79
CA ASN A 64 -3.11 -41.74 20.98
C ASN A 64 -3.84 -40.70 20.11
N PRO A 65 -4.74 -41.06 19.19
CA PRO A 65 -5.48 -40.12 18.39
C PRO A 65 -6.65 -39.53 19.19
N ASN A 66 -6.40 -38.62 20.07
CA ASN A 66 -7.34 -37.55 20.44
C ASN A 66 -6.80 -36.59 21.53
N PRO A 67 -6.00 -35.58 21.24
CA PRO A 67 -6.15 -34.35 21.97
C PRO A 67 -7.35 -33.64 21.30
N LYS A 68 -8.44 -33.42 22.02
CA LYS A 68 -9.42 -32.41 21.67
C LYS A 68 -8.62 -31.14 21.35
N SER A 69 -8.51 -30.81 20.06
CA SER A 69 -7.87 -29.56 19.61
C SER A 69 -8.58 -28.44 20.34
N GLN A 70 -7.91 -27.79 21.26
CA GLN A 70 -8.40 -26.51 21.75
C GLN A 70 -8.61 -25.62 20.52
N PRO A 71 -9.74 -24.93 20.42
CA PRO A 71 -9.93 -23.98 19.32
C PRO A 71 -8.71 -23.07 19.29
N GLY A 72 -8.08 -22.95 18.14
CA GLY A 72 -7.00 -21.97 17.94
C GLY A 72 -7.48 -20.56 18.34
N PRO A 73 -6.58 -19.61 18.56
CA PRO A 73 -6.98 -18.25 18.91
C PRO A 73 -7.99 -17.73 17.87
N ARG A 74 -9.00 -17.00 18.35
CA ARG A 74 -10.00 -16.36 17.48
C ARG A 74 -9.26 -15.47 16.46
N LEU A 75 -9.67 -15.53 15.21
CA LEU A 75 -9.24 -14.62 14.16
C LEU A 75 -10.43 -13.79 13.68
N ALA A 76 -10.18 -12.56 13.27
CA ALA A 76 -11.16 -11.74 12.56
C ALA A 76 -11.39 -12.26 11.13
N ASN A 77 -12.51 -11.90 10.52
CA ASN A 77 -12.70 -12.15 9.08
C ASN A 77 -11.92 -11.12 8.25
N ALA A 78 -10.61 -11.34 8.08
CA ALA A 78 -9.67 -10.36 7.60
C ALA A 78 -8.70 -10.91 6.54
N THR A 79 -8.09 -10.01 5.78
CA THR A 79 -7.05 -10.30 4.79
C THR A 79 -6.07 -9.14 4.63
N PHE A 80 -4.84 -9.45 4.26
CA PHE A 80 -3.92 -8.43 3.72
C PHE A 80 -4.23 -8.20 2.24
N VAL A 81 -4.16 -6.95 1.81
CA VAL A 81 -4.37 -6.55 0.41
C VAL A 81 -3.13 -5.83 -0.10
N MET A 82 -2.56 -6.30 -1.19
CA MET A 82 -1.44 -5.65 -1.86
C MET A 82 -1.75 -5.46 -3.33
N LEU A 83 -1.73 -4.21 -3.78
CA LEU A 83 -1.68 -3.85 -5.19
C LEU A 83 -0.21 -3.77 -5.60
N ALA A 84 0.21 -4.60 -6.56
CA ALA A 84 1.61 -4.65 -6.98
C ALA A 84 1.73 -5.06 -8.45
N ARG A 85 2.70 -4.51 -9.16
CA ARG A 85 3.08 -4.95 -10.50
C ARG A 85 4.07 -6.11 -10.42
N ASN A 86 4.25 -6.82 -11.52
CA ASN A 86 5.28 -7.84 -11.62
C ASN A 86 6.71 -7.28 -11.40
N SER A 87 6.93 -6.03 -11.76
CA SER A 87 8.19 -5.31 -11.52
C SER A 87 8.46 -5.01 -10.05
N ASP A 88 7.44 -5.00 -9.21
CA ASP A 88 7.53 -4.64 -7.79
C ASP A 88 7.87 -5.85 -6.90
N LEU A 89 8.16 -7.02 -7.51
CA LEU A 89 8.37 -8.30 -6.84
C LEU A 89 9.33 -8.22 -5.64
N ASP A 90 10.50 -7.61 -5.81
CA ASP A 90 11.47 -7.54 -4.71
C ASP A 90 11.01 -6.64 -3.56
N GLY A 91 10.26 -5.58 -3.89
CA GLY A 91 9.60 -4.73 -2.90
C GLY A 91 8.49 -5.47 -2.15
N ALA A 92 7.67 -6.23 -2.88
CA ALA A 92 6.62 -7.06 -2.31
C ALA A 92 7.20 -8.15 -1.38
N VAL A 93 8.30 -8.81 -1.79
CA VAL A 93 9.02 -9.79 -0.95
C VAL A 93 9.45 -9.17 0.38
N ARG A 94 10.06 -7.98 0.35
CA ARG A 94 10.51 -7.31 1.58
C ARG A 94 9.33 -6.95 2.49
N ALA A 95 8.28 -6.38 1.93
CA ALA A 95 7.08 -5.96 2.68
C ALA A 95 6.36 -7.16 3.32
N VAL A 96 6.08 -8.22 2.55
CA VAL A 96 5.43 -9.43 3.05
C VAL A 96 6.29 -10.10 4.12
N ARG A 97 7.62 -10.19 3.90
CA ARG A 97 8.52 -10.75 4.90
C ARG A 97 8.50 -9.97 6.20
N ALA A 98 8.46 -8.63 6.14
CA ALA A 98 8.39 -7.80 7.33
C ALA A 98 7.07 -8.03 8.11
N VAL A 99 5.94 -8.18 7.42
CA VAL A 99 4.64 -8.50 8.05
C VAL A 99 4.65 -9.89 8.67
N GLU A 100 5.16 -10.89 7.95
CA GLU A 100 5.25 -12.26 8.46
C GLU A 100 6.10 -12.30 9.74
N ASP A 101 7.29 -11.71 9.73
CA ASP A 101 8.21 -11.72 10.87
C ASP A 101 7.67 -10.96 12.08
N ARG A 102 6.93 -9.87 11.87
CA ARG A 102 6.45 -9.01 12.96
C ARG A 102 5.07 -9.39 13.49
N PHE A 103 4.24 -10.03 12.65
CA PHE A 103 2.84 -10.29 12.98
C PHE A 103 2.33 -11.64 12.48
N ASN A 104 2.28 -11.85 11.14
CA ASN A 104 1.36 -12.80 10.55
C ASN A 104 1.77 -14.28 10.67
N THR A 105 3.06 -14.59 10.85
CA THR A 105 3.50 -15.98 11.14
C THR A 105 2.78 -16.57 12.36
N ARG A 106 2.31 -15.72 13.30
CA ARG A 106 1.58 -16.16 14.50
C ARG A 106 0.08 -16.28 14.30
N HIS A 107 -0.47 -15.59 13.30
CA HIS A 107 -1.92 -15.48 13.09
C HIS A 107 -2.38 -16.22 11.84
N GLY A 108 -1.63 -16.17 10.74
CA GLY A 108 -1.96 -16.87 9.51
C GLY A 108 -3.09 -16.23 8.69
N TYR A 109 -3.26 -14.92 8.74
CA TYR A 109 -4.21 -14.21 7.89
C TYR A 109 -3.81 -14.34 6.42
N PRO A 110 -4.78 -14.52 5.50
CA PRO A 110 -4.52 -14.66 4.08
C PRO A 110 -4.11 -13.35 3.42
N TYR A 111 -3.52 -13.48 2.22
CA TYR A 111 -3.15 -12.36 1.36
C TYR A 111 -3.94 -12.37 0.06
N VAL A 112 -4.36 -11.21 -0.38
CA VAL A 112 -4.92 -10.96 -1.72
C VAL A 112 -3.99 -10.00 -2.45
N PHE A 113 -3.35 -10.49 -3.50
CA PHE A 113 -2.52 -9.70 -4.40
C PHE A 113 -3.33 -9.31 -5.63
N LEU A 114 -3.34 -8.03 -5.99
CA LEU A 114 -4.08 -7.49 -7.13
C LEU A 114 -3.13 -6.78 -8.09
N ASN A 115 -3.39 -6.93 -9.40
CA ASN A 115 -2.65 -6.26 -10.46
C ASN A 115 -3.59 -6.02 -11.65
N ASP A 116 -3.27 -5.06 -12.50
CA ASP A 116 -3.99 -4.79 -13.75
C ASP A 116 -3.70 -5.81 -14.87
N VAL A 117 -2.66 -6.63 -14.69
CA VAL A 117 -2.31 -7.73 -15.57
C VAL A 117 -2.03 -9.01 -14.76
N GLU A 118 -1.99 -10.16 -15.43
CA GLU A 118 -1.66 -11.42 -14.79
C GLU A 118 -0.30 -11.38 -14.08
N PHE A 119 -0.27 -11.91 -12.86
CA PHE A 119 0.99 -12.10 -12.15
C PHE A 119 1.83 -13.18 -12.80
N SER A 120 3.13 -12.93 -12.91
CA SER A 120 4.10 -13.90 -13.41
C SER A 120 4.16 -15.14 -12.49
N SER A 121 4.54 -16.28 -13.05
CA SER A 121 4.75 -17.51 -12.28
C SER A 121 5.76 -17.32 -11.15
N GLU A 122 6.81 -16.52 -11.37
CA GLU A 122 7.82 -16.22 -10.36
C GLU A 122 7.26 -15.37 -9.22
N PHE A 123 6.43 -14.35 -9.52
CA PHE A 123 5.74 -13.57 -8.49
C PHE A 123 4.85 -14.48 -7.63
N LYS A 124 3.98 -15.26 -8.29
CA LYS A 124 3.08 -16.20 -7.60
C LYS A 124 3.87 -17.19 -6.74
N ARG A 125 4.94 -17.79 -7.26
CA ARG A 125 5.78 -18.75 -6.56
C ARG A 125 6.41 -18.14 -5.29
N ARG A 126 7.07 -16.97 -5.41
CA ARG A 126 7.77 -16.34 -4.28
C ARG A 126 6.80 -15.88 -3.20
N MET A 127 5.68 -15.28 -3.58
CA MET A 127 4.66 -14.87 -2.62
C MET A 127 4.02 -16.06 -1.93
N SER A 128 3.65 -17.12 -2.65
CA SER A 128 3.07 -18.33 -2.05
C SER A 128 3.99 -18.96 -1.01
N VAL A 129 5.29 -19.05 -1.30
CA VAL A 129 6.27 -19.58 -0.31
C VAL A 129 6.34 -18.73 0.94
N LEU A 130 6.41 -17.40 0.78
CA LEU A 130 6.50 -16.48 1.93
C LEU A 130 5.26 -16.50 2.83
N THR A 131 4.08 -16.66 2.24
CA THR A 131 2.79 -16.64 2.94
C THR A 131 2.33 -18.04 3.38
N GLY A 132 3.20 -19.04 3.32
CA GLY A 132 2.83 -20.42 3.65
C GLY A 132 1.69 -20.95 2.78
N PHE A 133 1.64 -20.55 1.50
CA PHE A 133 0.59 -20.87 0.52
C PHE A 133 -0.80 -20.32 0.86
N ASN A 134 -0.88 -19.33 1.73
CA ASN A 134 -2.12 -18.63 2.09
C ASN A 134 -2.29 -17.29 1.33
N ALA A 135 -2.15 -17.35 0.00
CA ALA A 135 -2.24 -16.20 -0.89
C ALA A 135 -3.09 -16.51 -2.12
N VAL A 136 -3.85 -15.51 -2.55
CA VAL A 136 -4.60 -15.52 -3.81
C VAL A 136 -4.20 -14.33 -4.67
N PHE A 137 -4.30 -14.50 -5.99
CA PHE A 137 -3.84 -13.53 -6.99
C PHE A 137 -5.00 -13.19 -7.92
N GLY A 138 -5.30 -11.90 -8.06
CA GLY A 138 -6.39 -11.40 -8.89
C GLY A 138 -5.92 -10.42 -9.95
N VAL A 139 -6.63 -10.45 -11.09
CA VAL A 139 -6.52 -9.43 -12.12
C VAL A 139 -7.67 -8.45 -11.93
N ILE A 140 -7.34 -7.18 -11.92
CA ILE A 140 -8.33 -6.10 -11.80
C ILE A 140 -9.08 -6.00 -13.12
N PRO A 141 -10.43 -6.00 -13.11
CA PRO A 141 -11.22 -5.75 -14.30
C PRO A 141 -10.85 -4.43 -14.98
N SER A 142 -10.78 -4.43 -16.30
CA SER A 142 -10.33 -3.26 -17.07
C SER A 142 -11.20 -2.01 -16.87
N ASP A 143 -12.50 -2.18 -16.66
CA ASP A 143 -13.46 -1.10 -16.35
C ASP A 143 -13.27 -0.52 -14.94
N HIS A 144 -12.70 -1.27 -14.01
CA HIS A 144 -12.31 -0.78 -12.69
C HIS A 144 -10.95 -0.08 -12.69
N TRP A 145 -10.08 -0.41 -13.66
CA TRP A 145 -8.72 0.10 -13.72
C TRP A 145 -8.52 1.23 -14.71
N ASN A 146 -9.00 1.06 -15.94
CA ASN A 146 -8.71 1.99 -17.02
C ASN A 146 -9.42 3.35 -16.83
N GLN A 147 -8.84 4.37 -17.45
CA GLN A 147 -9.51 5.67 -17.57
C GLN A 147 -10.85 5.47 -18.28
N PRO A 148 -11.97 5.97 -17.71
CA PRO A 148 -13.28 5.87 -18.36
C PRO A 148 -13.36 6.64 -19.69
N ASP A 149 -14.12 6.14 -20.63
CA ASP A 149 -14.31 6.75 -21.97
C ASP A 149 -14.95 8.16 -21.93
N TRP A 150 -15.68 8.48 -20.86
CA TRP A 150 -16.26 9.81 -20.68
C TRP A 150 -15.27 10.90 -20.24
N VAL A 151 -14.04 10.52 -19.86
CA VAL A 151 -12.98 11.46 -19.49
C VAL A 151 -12.44 12.11 -20.76
N ASP A 152 -12.54 13.43 -20.85
CA ASP A 152 -11.96 14.23 -21.92
C ASP A 152 -10.43 14.17 -21.86
N GLU A 153 -9.84 13.47 -22.83
CA GLU A 153 -8.41 13.20 -22.87
C GLU A 153 -7.56 14.47 -23.12
N ASP A 154 -8.07 15.42 -23.88
CA ASP A 154 -7.35 16.68 -24.12
C ASP A 154 -7.23 17.48 -22.83
N LYS A 155 -8.34 17.59 -22.08
CA LYS A 155 -8.38 18.22 -20.76
C LYS A 155 -7.49 17.48 -19.76
N ALA A 156 -7.54 16.15 -19.73
CA ALA A 156 -6.69 15.34 -18.84
C ALA A 156 -5.21 15.47 -19.18
N THR A 157 -4.86 15.53 -20.46
CA THR A 157 -3.48 15.75 -20.93
C THR A 157 -2.97 17.13 -20.54
N GLU A 158 -3.77 18.18 -20.67
CA GLU A 158 -3.37 19.53 -20.26
C GLU A 158 -3.18 19.63 -18.74
N ALA A 159 -4.06 19.01 -17.98
CA ALA A 159 -3.91 18.89 -16.52
C ALA A 159 -2.60 18.20 -16.12
N ARG A 160 -2.23 17.11 -16.79
CA ARG A 160 -0.93 16.42 -16.55
C ARG A 160 0.24 17.35 -16.85
N LYS A 161 0.23 18.04 -17.98
CA LYS A 161 1.29 19.02 -18.35
C LYS A 161 1.42 20.13 -17.30
N SER A 162 0.30 20.67 -16.83
CA SER A 162 0.28 21.71 -15.79
C SER A 162 0.91 21.23 -14.47
N LEU A 163 0.60 20.02 -14.02
CA LEU A 163 1.16 19.44 -12.79
C LEU A 163 2.65 19.13 -12.94
N VAL A 164 3.08 18.70 -14.12
CA VAL A 164 4.51 18.52 -14.44
C VAL A 164 5.25 19.85 -14.41
N ALA A 165 4.69 20.89 -15.02
CA ALA A 165 5.27 22.24 -15.02
C ALA A 165 5.38 22.82 -13.60
N ALA A 166 4.41 22.49 -12.74
CA ALA A 166 4.41 22.86 -11.32
C ALA A 166 5.30 21.96 -10.45
N ASN A 167 6.03 21.01 -11.03
CA ASN A 167 6.89 20.02 -10.34
C ASN A 167 6.15 19.25 -9.22
N VAL A 168 4.88 18.95 -9.44
CA VAL A 168 4.10 18.16 -8.49
C VAL A 168 4.55 16.68 -8.54
N LYS A 169 4.93 16.13 -7.38
CA LYS A 169 5.34 14.73 -7.25
C LYS A 169 4.22 13.81 -7.77
N TYR A 170 4.55 12.79 -8.55
CA TYR A 170 3.61 11.91 -9.25
C TYR A 170 2.66 12.60 -10.25
N GLY A 171 2.83 13.89 -10.50
CA GLY A 171 2.20 14.59 -11.63
C GLY A 171 2.69 14.06 -12.98
N GLY A 172 3.83 13.39 -12.93
CA GLY A 172 4.71 13.01 -14.01
C GLY A 172 5.97 13.88 -13.98
N THR A 173 7.16 13.33 -14.22
CA THR A 173 8.34 14.14 -14.55
C THR A 173 8.32 14.42 -16.04
N LEU A 174 8.98 15.50 -16.51
CA LEU A 174 9.13 15.75 -17.95
C LEU A 174 9.69 14.53 -18.69
N LYS A 175 10.64 13.80 -18.08
CA LYS A 175 11.17 12.53 -18.63
C LYS A 175 10.09 11.45 -18.70
N VAL A 176 9.30 11.26 -17.65
CA VAL A 176 8.22 10.25 -17.59
C VAL A 176 7.10 10.61 -18.56
N PHE A 177 6.75 11.89 -18.65
CA PHE A 177 5.71 12.35 -19.56
C PHE A 177 6.05 12.08 -21.04
N TYR A 178 7.29 12.30 -21.45
CA TYR A 178 7.71 12.10 -22.83
C TYR A 178 8.20 10.68 -23.17
N LEU A 179 8.78 9.96 -22.20
CA LEU A 179 9.38 8.64 -22.43
C LEU A 179 8.50 7.46 -21.97
N ALA A 180 7.63 7.68 -21.00
CA ALA A 180 6.72 6.66 -20.49
C ALA A 180 5.41 7.29 -19.97
N PRO A 181 4.55 7.81 -20.86
CA PRO A 181 3.26 8.41 -20.48
C PRO A 181 2.38 7.46 -19.66
N SER A 182 2.48 6.16 -19.92
CA SER A 182 1.77 5.09 -19.22
C SER A 182 1.93 5.13 -17.70
N LEU A 183 3.07 5.58 -17.17
CA LEU A 183 3.27 5.65 -15.72
C LEU A 183 2.42 6.74 -15.05
N ALA A 184 2.18 7.86 -15.73
CA ALA A 184 1.32 8.93 -15.21
C ALA A 184 -0.17 8.53 -15.19
N TYR A 185 -0.61 7.72 -16.15
CA TYR A 185 -1.94 7.12 -16.17
C TYR A 185 -2.09 6.08 -15.07
N SER A 186 -1.12 5.18 -14.96
CA SER A 186 -1.15 4.10 -13.98
C SER A 186 -1.30 4.60 -12.54
N TYR A 187 -0.67 5.74 -12.17
CA TYR A 187 -0.85 6.33 -10.84
C TYR A 187 -2.29 6.82 -10.61
N ARG A 188 -2.91 7.49 -11.61
CA ARG A 188 -4.29 7.99 -11.51
C ARG A 188 -5.30 6.84 -11.49
N ASN A 189 -5.07 5.82 -12.31
CA ASN A 189 -5.86 4.59 -12.31
C ASN A 189 -5.80 3.91 -10.94
N MET A 190 -4.61 3.82 -10.35
CA MET A 190 -4.40 3.27 -9.01
C MET A 190 -5.16 4.06 -7.94
N CYS A 191 -5.07 5.39 -7.96
CA CYS A 191 -5.80 6.25 -7.01
C CYS A 191 -7.33 6.07 -7.15
N ARG A 192 -7.84 6.04 -8.39
CA ARG A 192 -9.27 5.80 -8.65
C ARG A 192 -9.69 4.39 -8.24
N PHE A 193 -8.90 3.38 -8.55
CA PHE A 193 -9.15 1.99 -8.16
C PHE A 193 -9.22 1.83 -6.64
N ASN A 194 -8.21 2.34 -5.93
CA ASN A 194 -8.20 2.29 -4.47
C ASN A 194 -9.34 3.09 -3.84
N SER A 195 -9.74 4.20 -4.44
CA SER A 195 -10.89 4.99 -3.94
C SER A 195 -12.23 4.30 -4.13
N GLY A 196 -12.47 3.54 -5.22
CA GLY A 196 -13.84 3.15 -5.53
C GLY A 196 -14.09 1.69 -5.90
N PHE A 197 -13.05 0.89 -6.10
CA PHE A 197 -13.22 -0.42 -6.74
C PHE A 197 -12.54 -1.57 -5.99
N PHE A 198 -11.47 -1.36 -5.23
CA PHE A 198 -10.74 -2.47 -4.62
C PHE A 198 -11.65 -3.35 -3.76
N PHE A 199 -12.50 -2.75 -2.94
CA PHE A 199 -13.43 -3.45 -2.04
C PHE A 199 -14.57 -4.17 -2.80
N LYS A 200 -14.76 -3.86 -4.09
CA LYS A 200 -15.72 -4.54 -4.99
C LYS A 200 -15.10 -5.77 -5.68
N HIS A 201 -13.76 -5.95 -5.60
CA HIS A 201 -13.10 -7.08 -6.27
C HIS A 201 -13.60 -8.43 -5.73
N PRO A 202 -13.91 -9.43 -6.59
CA PRO A 202 -14.52 -10.70 -6.19
C PRO A 202 -13.75 -11.44 -5.09
N LEU A 203 -12.40 -11.39 -5.12
CA LEU A 203 -11.56 -12.05 -4.12
C LEU A 203 -11.67 -11.44 -2.72
N LEU A 204 -12.18 -10.21 -2.60
CA LEU A 204 -12.32 -9.49 -1.33
C LEU A 204 -13.72 -9.61 -0.73
N GLN A 205 -14.74 -10.06 -1.48
CA GLN A 205 -16.14 -10.08 -1.03
C GLN A 205 -16.40 -10.91 0.23
N LYS A 206 -15.60 -11.94 0.46
CA LYS A 206 -15.74 -12.81 1.65
C LYS A 206 -15.11 -12.26 2.92
N TYR A 207 -14.33 -11.18 2.83
CA TYR A 207 -13.67 -10.57 3.98
C TYR A 207 -14.39 -9.31 4.42
N ARG A 208 -14.46 -9.09 5.73
CA ARG A 208 -14.94 -7.86 6.33
C ARG A 208 -13.81 -6.86 6.52
N TRP A 209 -12.65 -7.31 7.03
CA TRP A 209 -11.51 -6.46 7.34
C TRP A 209 -10.41 -6.62 6.31
N TYR A 210 -9.67 -5.53 6.08
CA TYR A 210 -8.43 -5.59 5.30
C TYR A 210 -7.34 -4.74 5.94
N TRP A 211 -6.10 -5.14 5.64
CA TRP A 211 -4.90 -4.36 5.92
C TRP A 211 -4.16 -4.14 4.61
N ARG A 212 -4.09 -2.88 4.18
CA ARG A 212 -3.35 -2.50 2.98
C ARG A 212 -1.88 -2.51 3.25
N ILE A 213 -1.14 -3.19 2.41
CA ILE A 213 0.32 -3.26 2.40
C ILE A 213 0.80 -2.89 1.01
N GLU A 214 1.84 -2.04 0.93
CA GLU A 214 2.47 -1.69 -0.33
C GLU A 214 3.87 -2.31 -0.45
N PRO A 215 4.40 -2.49 -1.69
CA PRO A 215 5.78 -2.87 -1.89
C PRO A 215 6.75 -1.88 -1.22
N ASN A 216 7.87 -2.38 -0.70
CA ASN A 216 8.94 -1.62 -0.04
C ASN A 216 8.61 -1.04 1.34
N VAL A 217 7.43 -1.22 1.90
CA VAL A 217 7.14 -0.79 3.27
C VAL A 217 7.94 -1.60 4.29
N GLN A 218 8.17 -1.01 5.46
CA GLN A 218 8.87 -1.64 6.57
C GLN A 218 8.03 -1.57 7.84
N PHE A 219 8.12 -2.60 8.66
CA PHE A 219 7.54 -2.64 9.99
C PHE A 219 8.67 -2.73 11.01
N HIS A 220 8.75 -1.75 11.89
CA HIS A 220 9.86 -1.59 12.81
C HIS A 220 9.66 -2.27 14.16
N CYS A 221 8.41 -2.57 14.53
CA CYS A 221 8.06 -3.13 15.82
C CYS A 221 7.37 -4.49 15.67
N ASN A 222 7.53 -5.38 16.67
CA ASN A 222 6.67 -6.54 16.79
C ASN A 222 5.26 -6.09 17.14
N ILE A 223 4.28 -6.55 16.40
CA ILE A 223 2.87 -6.23 16.60
C ILE A 223 2.30 -7.32 17.52
N LEU A 224 2.15 -7.01 18.79
CA LEU A 224 1.87 -7.97 19.85
C LEU A 224 0.38 -8.34 19.93
N ASN A 225 -0.48 -7.37 19.68
CA ASN A 225 -1.94 -7.54 19.67
C ASN A 225 -2.42 -7.68 18.22
N ASP A 226 -3.54 -8.34 18.04
CA ASP A 226 -4.18 -8.43 16.74
C ASP A 226 -4.94 -7.14 16.42
N PRO A 227 -4.50 -6.32 15.44
CA PRO A 227 -5.14 -5.05 15.16
C PRO A 227 -6.54 -5.21 14.56
N PHE A 228 -6.83 -6.30 13.87
CA PHE A 228 -8.17 -6.58 13.35
C PHE A 228 -9.15 -6.85 14.48
N LEU A 229 -8.78 -7.71 15.43
CA LEU A 229 -9.60 -7.99 16.61
C LEU A 229 -9.76 -6.76 17.49
N PHE A 230 -8.68 -5.96 17.62
CA PHE A 230 -8.75 -4.71 18.37
C PHE A 230 -9.80 -3.75 17.78
N LEU A 231 -9.80 -3.55 16.46
CA LEU A 231 -10.79 -2.67 15.81
C LEU A 231 -12.21 -3.22 16.00
N GLU A 232 -12.40 -4.52 15.77
CA GLU A 232 -13.70 -5.17 15.92
C GLU A 232 -14.26 -5.07 17.35
N GLU A 233 -13.44 -5.37 18.35
CA GLU A 233 -13.85 -5.40 19.76
C GLU A 233 -14.06 -4.01 20.37
N ASN A 234 -13.41 -2.98 19.81
CA ASN A 234 -13.52 -1.59 20.27
C ASN A 234 -14.38 -0.71 19.37
N ASN A 235 -15.22 -1.32 18.49
CA ASN A 235 -16.10 -0.60 17.56
C ASN A 235 -15.38 0.45 16.72
N LYS A 236 -14.13 0.19 16.35
CA LYS A 236 -13.38 1.01 15.41
C LYS A 236 -13.68 0.54 13.98
N VAL A 237 -13.54 1.43 13.03
CA VAL A 237 -13.84 1.16 11.61
C VAL A 237 -12.63 1.43 10.73
N TYR A 238 -11.81 2.41 11.10
CA TYR A 238 -10.65 2.84 10.33
C TYR A 238 -9.43 3.06 11.23
N GLY A 239 -8.29 2.52 10.83
CA GLY A 239 -7.03 2.66 11.56
C GLY A 239 -5.88 3.08 10.66
N PHE A 240 -5.02 3.96 11.17
CA PHE A 240 -3.88 4.55 10.45
C PHE A 240 -2.64 4.67 11.35
N THR A 241 -1.48 4.96 10.73
CA THR A 241 -0.21 5.22 11.45
C THR A 241 0.36 6.60 11.15
N ILE A 242 0.28 7.09 9.93
CA ILE A 242 0.87 8.36 9.51
C ILE A 242 -0.21 9.31 8.99
N THR A 243 -0.07 10.59 9.29
CA THR A 243 -0.87 11.66 8.69
C THR A 243 0.04 12.67 8.01
N VAL A 244 -0.42 13.24 6.89
CA VAL A 244 0.40 14.14 6.09
C VAL A 244 -0.46 15.19 5.38
N TYR A 245 0.14 16.30 4.96
CA TYR A 245 -0.51 17.27 4.08
C TYR A 245 -0.48 16.82 2.62
N GLU A 246 -1.59 16.91 1.92
CA GLU A 246 -1.63 16.73 0.46
C GLU A 246 -1.09 17.96 -0.25
N ILE A 247 -0.59 17.77 -1.46
CA ILE A 247 -0.14 18.84 -2.35
C ILE A 247 -1.37 19.58 -2.89
N ALA A 248 -1.66 20.76 -2.35
CA ALA A 248 -2.87 21.53 -2.69
C ALA A 248 -3.09 21.71 -4.20
N ALA A 249 -2.02 21.81 -4.99
CA ALA A 249 -2.10 21.93 -6.44
C ALA A 249 -2.70 20.71 -7.14
N SER A 250 -2.70 19.54 -6.50
CA SER A 250 -3.23 18.29 -7.05
C SER A 250 -4.69 18.01 -6.72
N ILE A 251 -5.29 18.82 -5.82
CA ILE A 251 -6.67 18.61 -5.31
C ILE A 251 -7.47 19.91 -5.25
N ARG A 252 -7.24 20.84 -6.18
CA ARG A 252 -7.78 22.20 -6.14
C ARG A 252 -9.30 22.26 -6.01
N SER A 253 -10.02 21.41 -6.72
CA SER A 253 -11.48 21.40 -6.73
C SER A 253 -12.09 20.38 -5.76
N LEU A 254 -11.30 19.46 -5.20
CA LEU A 254 -11.81 18.36 -4.38
C LEU A 254 -12.73 18.85 -3.26
N TRP A 255 -12.29 19.85 -2.50
CA TRP A 255 -13.08 20.34 -1.36
C TRP A 255 -14.40 20.98 -1.76
N GLY A 256 -14.46 21.66 -2.91
CA GLY A 256 -15.71 22.18 -3.46
C GLY A 256 -16.72 21.07 -3.69
N HIS A 257 -16.31 19.99 -4.35
CA HIS A 257 -17.18 18.82 -4.58
C HIS A 257 -17.56 18.10 -3.27
N VAL A 258 -16.67 18.06 -2.28
CA VAL A 258 -17.00 17.54 -0.94
C VAL A 258 -18.08 18.38 -0.26
N THR A 259 -17.98 19.71 -0.30
CA THR A 259 -19.00 20.58 0.31
C THR A 259 -20.34 20.51 -0.42
N ASP A 260 -20.32 20.33 -1.75
CA ASP A 260 -21.52 20.08 -2.54
C ASP A 260 -22.19 18.77 -2.14
N PHE A 261 -21.40 17.69 -1.94
CA PHE A 261 -21.91 16.42 -1.45
C PHE A 261 -22.54 16.54 -0.05
N ILE A 262 -21.87 17.19 0.88
CA ILE A 262 -22.39 17.42 2.25
C ILE A 262 -23.75 18.14 2.21
N ALA A 263 -23.89 19.11 1.31
CA ALA A 263 -25.15 19.86 1.18
C ALA A 263 -26.29 19.02 0.58
N GLN A 264 -25.96 18.08 -0.32
CA GLN A 264 -26.92 17.20 -0.99
C GLN A 264 -27.29 15.96 -0.15
N HIS A 265 -26.37 15.49 0.71
CA HIS A 265 -26.48 14.25 1.48
C HIS A 265 -26.16 14.45 2.97
N PRO A 266 -26.89 15.36 3.67
CA PRO A 266 -26.64 15.61 5.09
C PRO A 266 -26.90 14.36 5.95
N GLU A 267 -27.72 13.41 5.48
CA GLU A 267 -28.03 12.14 6.15
C GLU A 267 -26.83 11.20 6.30
N HIS A 268 -25.79 11.37 5.47
CA HIS A 268 -24.56 10.57 5.54
C HIS A 268 -23.54 11.11 6.55
N ILE A 269 -23.72 12.33 7.02
CA ILE A 269 -22.74 13.00 7.89
C ILE A 269 -22.94 12.55 9.33
N ALA A 270 -21.93 11.92 9.92
CA ALA A 270 -21.97 11.50 11.29
C ALA A 270 -22.05 12.68 12.27
N GLU A 271 -22.83 12.57 13.33
CA GLU A 271 -23.08 13.67 14.28
C GLU A 271 -21.79 14.12 15.00
N ASP A 272 -20.99 13.19 15.51
CA ASP A 272 -19.70 13.47 16.17
C ASP A 272 -18.54 13.07 15.25
N ASN A 273 -18.46 13.68 14.07
CA ASN A 273 -17.48 13.40 13.03
C ASN A 273 -16.15 14.15 13.23
N SER A 274 -15.18 13.86 12.38
CA SER A 274 -13.84 14.46 12.42
C SER A 274 -13.65 15.65 11.46
N MET A 275 -14.69 16.42 11.13
CA MET A 275 -14.57 17.63 10.32
C MET A 275 -13.53 18.59 10.89
N GLY A 276 -13.39 18.70 12.21
CA GLY A 276 -12.40 19.56 12.86
C GLY A 276 -10.95 19.21 12.55
N PHE A 277 -10.67 17.95 12.21
CA PHE A 277 -9.35 17.53 11.73
C PHE A 277 -9.09 18.02 10.29
N LEU A 278 -10.11 17.98 9.42
CA LEU A 278 -10.01 18.39 8.02
C LEU A 278 -10.05 19.90 7.81
N SER A 279 -10.66 20.63 8.74
CA SER A 279 -10.94 22.06 8.57
C SER A 279 -10.88 22.80 9.91
N GLY A 280 -10.05 23.85 9.97
CA GLY A 280 -9.98 24.72 11.15
C GLY A 280 -11.06 25.82 11.19
N ASN A 281 -11.96 25.89 10.19
CA ASN A 281 -12.95 26.95 10.05
C ASN A 281 -14.36 26.41 9.73
N ARG A 282 -14.73 25.30 10.36
CA ARG A 282 -16.06 24.67 10.22
C ARG A 282 -16.40 24.24 8.80
N GLY A 283 -15.46 23.62 8.11
CA GLY A 283 -15.68 23.07 6.77
C GLY A 283 -15.59 24.10 5.63
N ARG A 284 -15.30 25.37 5.89
CA ARG A 284 -15.18 26.37 4.81
C ARG A 284 -14.01 26.12 3.87
N THR A 285 -12.89 25.65 4.42
CA THR A 285 -11.70 25.29 3.64
C THR A 285 -11.09 24.00 4.14
N TYR A 286 -10.55 23.23 3.21
CA TYR A 286 -9.76 22.04 3.53
C TYR A 286 -8.32 22.45 3.88
N ASN A 287 -7.80 21.88 4.96
CA ASN A 287 -6.43 22.13 5.37
C ASN A 287 -5.43 21.17 4.73
N THR A 288 -5.88 20.29 3.84
CA THR A 288 -5.15 19.26 3.12
C THR A 288 -4.62 18.09 3.96
N CYS A 289 -4.91 18.04 5.26
CA CYS A 289 -4.54 16.91 6.11
C CYS A 289 -5.28 15.64 5.72
N HIS A 290 -4.54 14.53 5.68
CA HIS A 290 -5.13 13.23 5.45
C HIS A 290 -4.37 12.13 6.19
N PHE A 291 -5.01 10.98 6.40
CA PHE A 291 -4.38 9.71 6.80
C PHE A 291 -3.68 9.12 5.57
N TRP A 292 -2.44 8.68 5.73
CA TRP A 292 -1.65 8.20 4.59
C TRP A 292 -2.01 6.74 4.28
N SER A 293 -2.85 6.55 3.25
CA SER A 293 -3.56 5.31 2.94
C SER A 293 -2.70 4.14 2.49
N ASN A 294 -1.38 4.31 2.30
CA ASN A 294 -0.49 3.17 2.06
C ASN A 294 -0.36 2.23 3.28
N PHE A 295 -0.75 2.71 4.45
CA PHE A 295 -1.12 1.92 5.62
C PHE A 295 -2.54 2.25 6.01
N GLU A 296 -3.43 1.31 5.88
CA GLU A 296 -4.77 1.39 6.47
C GLU A 296 -5.27 0.01 6.85
N ILE A 297 -5.92 -0.08 8.01
CA ILE A 297 -6.67 -1.23 8.44
C ILE A 297 -8.11 -0.77 8.60
N ALA A 298 -9.05 -1.34 7.83
CA ALA A 298 -10.40 -0.84 7.88
C ALA A 298 -11.45 -1.92 7.61
N ASP A 299 -12.69 -1.60 7.99
CA ASP A 299 -13.87 -2.39 7.71
C ASP A 299 -14.32 -2.16 6.26
N MET A 300 -14.29 -3.19 5.42
CA MET A 300 -14.73 -3.07 4.04
C MET A 300 -16.24 -2.85 3.90
N ASP A 301 -17.03 -3.16 4.92
CA ASP A 301 -18.46 -2.86 4.90
C ASP A 301 -18.73 -1.35 5.00
N PHE A 302 -17.80 -0.57 5.58
CA PHE A 302 -17.85 0.89 5.51
C PHE A 302 -17.69 1.40 4.07
N TRP A 303 -16.70 0.87 3.32
CA TRP A 303 -16.49 1.25 1.91
C TRP A 303 -17.63 0.76 1.00
N ARG A 304 -18.28 -0.34 1.34
CA ARG A 304 -19.43 -0.90 0.61
C ARG A 304 -20.75 -0.22 0.97
N GLY A 305 -20.78 0.53 2.06
CA GLY A 305 -21.97 1.25 2.53
C GLY A 305 -22.41 2.38 1.59
N SER A 306 -23.68 2.75 1.63
CA SER A 306 -24.26 3.79 0.76
C SER A 306 -23.56 5.13 0.92
N ALA A 307 -23.24 5.55 2.14
CA ALA A 307 -22.56 6.84 2.38
C ALA A 307 -21.26 6.96 1.57
N TYR A 308 -20.41 5.92 1.60
CA TYR A 308 -19.15 5.96 0.86
C TYR A 308 -19.34 5.76 -0.65
N THR A 309 -20.22 4.86 -1.06
CA THR A 309 -20.45 4.61 -2.49
C THR A 309 -21.06 5.82 -3.20
N ASP A 310 -22.03 6.49 -2.57
CA ASP A 310 -22.62 7.71 -3.09
C ASP A 310 -21.59 8.85 -3.17
N PHE A 311 -20.74 8.96 -2.14
CA PHE A 311 -19.64 9.93 -2.11
C PHE A 311 -18.63 9.67 -3.22
N PHE A 312 -18.17 8.42 -3.37
CA PHE A 312 -17.24 8.08 -4.44
C PHE A 312 -17.83 8.36 -5.83
N GLU A 313 -19.09 7.96 -6.07
CA GLU A 313 -19.77 8.22 -7.34
C GLU A 313 -19.94 9.71 -7.63
N HIS A 314 -20.24 10.50 -6.60
CA HIS A 314 -20.31 11.96 -6.72
C HIS A 314 -18.96 12.56 -7.14
N LEU A 315 -17.87 12.11 -6.54
CA LEU A 315 -16.52 12.55 -6.87
C LEU A 315 -16.07 12.05 -8.25
N ASP A 316 -16.27 10.78 -8.54
CA ASP A 316 -15.80 10.14 -9.79
C ASP A 316 -16.37 10.83 -11.03
N LYS A 317 -17.66 11.17 -11.03
CA LYS A 317 -18.35 11.87 -12.13
C LYS A 317 -17.72 13.21 -12.50
N THR A 318 -16.96 13.83 -11.58
CA THR A 318 -16.31 15.14 -11.84
C THR A 318 -15.01 15.01 -12.63
N GLY A 319 -14.45 13.80 -12.70
CA GLY A 319 -13.20 13.50 -13.40
C GLY A 319 -11.95 14.00 -12.68
N GLY A 320 -12.03 14.37 -11.41
CA GLY A 320 -10.92 14.98 -10.65
C GLY A 320 -9.69 14.06 -10.50
N PHE A 321 -9.87 12.74 -10.53
CA PHE A 321 -8.75 11.79 -10.60
C PHE A 321 -7.87 12.01 -11.84
N TYR A 322 -8.47 12.44 -12.97
CA TYR A 322 -7.79 12.63 -14.25
C TYR A 322 -7.54 14.11 -14.60
N TYR A 323 -8.50 14.99 -14.32
CA TYR A 323 -8.37 16.44 -14.59
C TYR A 323 -7.54 17.19 -13.55
N GLU A 324 -7.32 16.56 -12.42
CA GLU A 324 -6.35 16.93 -11.41
C GLU A 324 -5.46 15.71 -11.10
N ARG A 325 -5.17 15.44 -9.85
CA ARG A 325 -4.50 14.23 -9.40
C ARG A 325 -5.02 13.88 -8.00
N TRP A 326 -6.33 13.66 -7.88
CA TRP A 326 -6.87 13.23 -6.60
C TRP A 326 -6.29 11.88 -6.21
N GLY A 327 -5.72 11.82 -4.99
CA GLY A 327 -5.23 10.60 -4.39
C GLY A 327 -6.34 9.88 -3.64
N ASP A 328 -6.19 8.57 -3.46
CA ASP A 328 -7.07 7.78 -2.60
C ASP A 328 -6.95 8.19 -1.13
N ALA A 329 -5.77 8.59 -0.67
CA ALA A 329 -5.55 9.00 0.71
C ALA A 329 -6.43 10.19 1.15
N PRO A 330 -6.50 11.34 0.44
CA PRO A 330 -7.45 12.40 0.80
C PRO A 330 -8.91 11.96 0.64
N VAL A 331 -9.27 11.14 -0.36
CA VAL A 331 -10.66 10.67 -0.55
C VAL A 331 -11.10 9.78 0.62
N HIS A 332 -10.29 8.78 1.01
CA HIS A 332 -10.55 7.92 2.14
C HIS A 332 -10.61 8.71 3.46
N SER A 333 -9.66 9.61 3.67
CA SER A 333 -9.59 10.42 4.88
C SER A 333 -10.79 11.33 5.06
N ILE A 334 -11.23 11.98 3.99
CA ILE A 334 -12.42 12.84 4.01
C ILE A 334 -13.66 12.00 4.35
N ALA A 335 -13.85 10.87 3.67
CA ALA A 335 -14.97 9.99 3.93
C ALA A 335 -14.97 9.43 5.36
N ALA A 336 -13.83 8.88 5.82
CA ALA A 336 -13.71 8.39 7.19
C ALA A 336 -13.98 9.50 8.21
N SER A 337 -13.48 10.72 7.96
CA SER A 337 -13.68 11.85 8.86
C SER A 337 -15.11 12.39 8.88
N LEU A 338 -15.88 12.24 7.81
CA LEU A 338 -17.25 12.76 7.71
C LEU A 338 -18.32 11.74 8.07
N PHE A 339 -18.14 10.48 7.69
CA PHE A 339 -19.17 9.45 7.78
C PHE A 339 -19.01 8.55 9.00
N LEU A 340 -17.85 8.61 9.68
CA LEU A 340 -17.62 7.93 10.94
C LEU A 340 -17.68 8.92 12.10
N ARG A 341 -18.10 8.43 13.26
CA ARG A 341 -17.84 9.15 14.51
C ARG A 341 -16.33 9.17 14.77
N LYS A 342 -15.82 10.25 15.36
CA LYS A 342 -14.39 10.40 15.63
C LYS A 342 -13.81 9.26 16.47
N ASP A 343 -14.60 8.67 17.37
CA ASP A 343 -14.18 7.54 18.20
C ASP A 343 -14.08 6.21 17.43
N GLN A 344 -14.55 6.15 16.19
CA GLN A 344 -14.41 4.98 15.30
C GLN A 344 -13.12 5.01 14.46
N ILE A 345 -12.36 6.10 14.53
CA ILE A 345 -11.05 6.22 13.87
C ILE A 345 -9.96 5.99 14.92
N HIS A 346 -8.95 5.18 14.59
CA HIS A 346 -7.89 4.79 15.51
C HIS A 346 -6.50 5.07 14.94
N PHE A 347 -5.64 5.65 15.76
CA PHE A 347 -4.22 5.79 15.49
C PHE A 347 -3.46 4.65 16.17
N PHE A 348 -2.76 3.83 15.37
CA PHE A 348 -1.95 2.71 15.87
C PHE A 348 -0.54 3.22 16.28
N GLU A 349 -0.41 3.69 17.51
CA GLU A 349 0.87 4.15 18.03
C GLU A 349 1.90 3.03 18.15
N GLU A 350 1.46 1.80 18.45
CA GLU A 350 2.33 0.65 18.66
C GLU A 350 2.90 0.03 17.37
N ILE A 351 2.37 0.40 16.19
CA ILE A 351 2.82 -0.16 14.92
C ILE A 351 3.85 0.75 14.27
N GLY A 352 5.13 0.54 14.58
CA GLY A 352 6.22 1.24 13.88
C GLY A 352 6.23 0.91 12.39
N TYR A 353 6.04 1.92 11.54
CA TYR A 353 5.81 1.76 10.11
C TYR A 353 6.63 2.77 9.31
N GLN A 354 7.11 2.36 8.14
CA GLN A 354 7.81 3.24 7.20
C GLN A 354 7.41 2.96 5.76
N HIS A 355 7.20 4.03 5.02
CA HIS A 355 7.10 4.03 3.56
C HIS A 355 7.96 5.16 3.02
N ASP A 356 8.83 4.87 2.06
CA ASP A 356 9.83 5.79 1.54
C ASP A 356 10.64 6.44 2.72
N ASP A 357 10.74 7.78 2.72
CA ASP A 357 11.50 8.56 3.70
C ASP A 357 10.72 8.84 5.00
N TRP A 358 9.43 8.51 5.07
CA TRP A 358 8.59 8.85 6.21
C TRP A 358 8.27 7.63 7.06
N SER A 359 8.54 7.77 8.36
CA SER A 359 8.36 6.70 9.33
C SER A 359 7.59 7.18 10.55
N HIS A 360 6.65 6.35 11.01
CA HIS A 360 6.11 6.42 12.35
C HIS A 360 6.91 5.50 13.26
N CYS A 361 7.35 6.00 14.41
CA CYS A 361 7.98 5.22 15.47
C CYS A 361 7.25 5.51 16.79
N PRO A 362 6.84 4.47 17.55
CA PRO A 362 6.16 4.69 18.83
C PRO A 362 6.94 5.64 19.74
N LEU A 363 6.28 6.71 20.19
CA LEU A 363 6.91 7.70 21.08
C LEU A 363 6.89 7.27 22.55
N SER A 364 5.89 6.44 22.92
CA SER A 364 5.85 5.81 24.24
C SER A 364 7.02 4.84 24.38
N GLU A 365 7.89 5.10 25.36
CA GLU A 365 9.03 4.23 25.69
C GLU A 365 8.57 2.81 26.01
N ASP A 366 7.44 2.65 26.69
CA ASP A 366 6.86 1.35 27.02
C ASP A 366 6.46 0.57 25.77
N LEU A 367 5.79 1.20 24.80
CA LEU A 367 5.40 0.58 23.54
C LEU A 367 6.63 0.24 22.68
N TRP A 368 7.63 1.15 22.66
CA TRP A 368 8.86 0.95 21.91
C TRP A 368 9.65 -0.26 22.43
N ILE A 369 9.80 -0.38 23.76
CA ILE A 369 10.50 -1.50 24.41
C ILE A 369 9.72 -2.80 24.19
N LYS A 370 8.42 -2.82 24.49
CA LYS A 370 7.55 -4.02 24.34
C LYS A 370 7.51 -4.50 22.90
N GLY A 371 7.38 -3.58 21.96
CA GLY A 371 7.41 -3.87 20.53
C GLY A 371 8.80 -4.27 20.01
N ARG A 372 9.87 -4.13 20.81
CA ARG A 372 11.26 -4.36 20.38
C ARG A 372 11.54 -3.62 19.08
N CYS A 373 11.17 -2.36 19.03
CA CYS A 373 11.22 -1.54 17.84
C CYS A 373 12.66 -1.29 17.37
N SER A 374 12.89 -1.30 16.07
CA SER A 374 14.18 -1.02 15.44
C SER A 374 14.33 0.42 14.95
N CYS A 375 13.26 1.23 14.99
CA CYS A 375 13.29 2.63 14.59
C CYS A 375 13.82 3.53 15.71
N ASP A 376 14.35 4.69 15.33
CA ASP A 376 14.74 5.75 16.26
C ASP A 376 13.55 6.72 16.46
N GLN A 377 13.06 6.84 17.69
CA GLN A 377 11.94 7.70 18.06
C GLN A 377 12.16 9.18 17.67
N LYS A 378 13.41 9.65 17.66
CA LYS A 378 13.78 11.03 17.30
C LYS A 378 13.57 11.33 15.82
N ASN A 379 13.53 10.28 14.99
CA ASN A 379 13.34 10.37 13.54
C ASN A 379 11.89 10.06 13.13
N SER A 380 10.95 9.98 14.09
CA SER A 380 9.54 9.83 13.76
C SER A 380 9.03 11.05 12.99
N PHE A 381 8.32 10.79 11.89
CA PHE A 381 7.68 11.82 11.07
C PHE A 381 6.48 12.49 11.77
N ASP A 382 5.98 11.94 12.85
CA ASP A 382 4.70 12.33 13.48
C ASP A 382 4.59 13.83 13.76
N TYR A 383 5.71 14.48 14.14
CA TYR A 383 5.73 15.91 14.45
C TYR A 383 6.64 16.73 13.53
N ASP A 384 7.01 16.14 12.36
CA ASP A 384 7.63 16.90 11.27
C ASP A 384 6.68 18.01 10.78
N GLY A 385 7.25 19.07 10.18
CA GLY A 385 6.48 20.20 9.67
C GLY A 385 5.48 19.83 8.57
N SER A 386 5.69 18.68 7.88
CA SER A 386 4.82 18.14 6.85
C SER A 386 3.78 17.15 7.40
N SER A 387 3.82 16.81 8.68
CA SER A 387 2.87 15.91 9.35
C SER A 387 1.65 16.66 9.88
N CYS A 388 0.51 15.98 9.81
CA CYS A 388 -0.74 16.45 10.42
C CYS A 388 -1.02 15.85 11.82
N LYS A 389 -0.10 15.03 12.36
CA LYS A 389 -0.32 14.32 13.63
C LYS A 389 -0.63 15.27 14.79
N GLY A 390 0.09 16.37 14.89
CA GLY A 390 -0.19 17.38 15.92
C GLY A 390 -1.56 18.04 15.78
N ARG A 391 -2.17 18.11 14.58
CA ARG A 391 -3.57 18.55 14.39
C ARG A 391 -4.54 17.48 14.85
N TRP A 392 -4.28 16.23 14.50
CA TRP A 392 -5.09 15.09 14.95
C TRP A 392 -5.15 15.03 16.47
N ASP A 393 -4.00 15.14 17.14
CA ASP A 393 -3.93 15.07 18.59
C ASP A 393 -4.71 16.21 19.27
N ARG A 394 -4.53 17.44 18.81
CA ARG A 394 -5.32 18.58 19.32
C ARG A 394 -6.80 18.38 19.11
N PHE A 395 -7.22 17.96 17.92
CA PHE A 395 -8.62 17.68 17.62
C PHE A 395 -9.20 16.61 18.56
N MET A 396 -8.50 15.51 18.77
CA MET A 396 -8.97 14.41 19.64
C MET A 396 -8.99 14.81 21.12
N ASN A 397 -8.07 15.66 21.56
CA ASN A 397 -7.98 16.15 22.94
C ASN A 397 -8.88 17.37 23.22
N GLY A 398 -9.62 17.87 22.22
CA GLY A 398 -10.53 19.01 22.40
C GLY A 398 -9.85 20.36 22.61
N SER A 399 -8.61 20.53 22.09
CA SER A 399 -7.76 21.73 22.27
C SER A 399 -7.49 22.47 20.96
#